data_fee55cb0a23846a398cf309e6606ae40
#
_entry.id   fee55cb0a23846a398cf309e6606ae40
#
_cell.length_a   1.000
_cell.length_b   1.000
_cell.length_c   1.000
_cell.angle_alpha   90.00
_cell.angle_beta   90.00
_cell.angle_gamma   90.00
#
_symmetry.space_group_name_H-M   'P 1'
#
loop_
_entity.id
_entity.type
_entity.pdbx_description
1 polymer ?
#
loop_
_entity_poly.entity_id
_entity_poly.type
_entity_poly.pdbx_seq_one_letter_code
_entity_poly.pdbx_strand_id
1 'polypeptide(L)'
;MSSLIMTNKPQFKHIVRSAFKTPSSTFPSFCISILFSLLCCTNTSLYAQGSDSIIVQQLREEGVTFSHDNSVTLLMIGQEKFDDMFEAIRHAKSSVHLEYFNFRNDSIASLLFDILAERVKEGVEVRALFDGFGNFSNNQPLKKSHIKHIREQGIQIFEYKPIRFPWINAVFNRDHRKIVVIDGQIAYTGGMNVADYYIKGTEQVGSWRDMHCRIEGEEVNTLQRIFLRMWKKVTGEEITGDKYFRLPPTPDRFACLKPDTTATAGKKMVGIINREPHTSKAIIRNFYLNAINDAKNHIQLVNPYFTLNHKLKKALKKAIKRGVKVEIMVSKQSDIPLTPDCVFYNVHKLMKKGAEVWIYEPGFHHTKIIMVDGQFCTVGSANLNARSLRWDYEENAVIVDPHTTKELSDMFERDKEDSFRLTQESWDQWRTPWKKFVGWFAHLLSPFL
;
A
#
# COMPACT_ATOMS: atom_id res chain seq x y z
N MET A 1 -7.82 -63.48 -32.90
CA MET A 1 -6.85 -64.18 -32.07
C MET A 1 -6.98 -63.55 -30.72
N SER A 2 -7.82 -64.11 -29.85
CA SER A 2 -7.51 -65.11 -28.81
C SER A 2 -6.65 -64.43 -27.73
N SER A 3 -6.97 -64.41 -26.43
CA SER A 3 -7.89 -65.08 -25.50
C SER A 3 -7.60 -64.47 -24.12
N LEU A 4 -8.61 -64.16 -23.36
CA LEU A 4 -9.07 -64.88 -22.15
C LEU A 4 -7.98 -65.09 -21.08
N ILE A 5 -8.25 -64.71 -19.82
CA ILE A 5 -8.78 -65.53 -18.70
C ILE A 5 -8.61 -64.66 -17.40
N MET A 6 -9.65 -64.26 -16.74
CA MET A 6 -10.35 -64.81 -15.56
C MET A 6 -9.55 -64.83 -14.23
N THR A 7 -10.16 -64.17 -13.26
CA THR A 7 -10.62 -64.55 -11.89
C THR A 7 -9.60 -64.60 -10.74
N ASN A 8 -9.86 -63.89 -9.62
CA ASN A 8 -10.47 -64.45 -8.43
C ASN A 8 -10.57 -63.43 -7.28
N LYS A 9 -11.79 -63.32 -6.76
CA LYS A 9 -12.02 -62.92 -5.34
C LYS A 9 -11.84 -64.14 -4.45
N PRO A 10 -11.56 -63.96 -3.16
CA PRO A 10 -12.47 -64.54 -2.20
C PRO A 10 -12.93 -63.57 -1.09
N GLN A 11 -14.18 -63.80 -0.75
CA GLN A 11 -14.85 -63.37 0.47
C GLN A 11 -14.26 -64.10 1.67
N PHE A 12 -14.28 -63.42 2.84
CA PHE A 12 -14.50 -64.10 4.10
C PHE A 12 -15.48 -63.33 4.99
N LYS A 13 -16.58 -63.96 5.26
CA LYS A 13 -17.61 -63.63 6.25
C LYS A 13 -17.35 -64.45 7.52
N HIS A 14 -17.83 -63.86 8.65
CA HIS A 14 -18.19 -64.48 9.92
C HIS A 14 -17.09 -64.99 10.87
N ILE A 15 -17.23 -64.53 12.12
CA ILE A 15 -17.43 -65.23 13.36
C ILE A 15 -17.57 -64.16 14.46
N VAL A 16 -18.72 -63.88 14.97
CA VAL A 16 -19.57 -64.45 16.04
C VAL A 16 -19.29 -63.87 17.44
N ARG A 17 -20.36 -63.27 17.93
CA ARG A 17 -20.94 -63.14 19.26
C ARG A 17 -20.30 -63.97 20.41
N SER A 18 -20.10 -63.27 21.51
CA SER A 18 -20.62 -63.51 22.89
C SER A 18 -19.54 -62.97 23.85
N ALA A 19 -19.81 -62.15 24.80
CA ALA A 19 -20.48 -62.43 26.02
C ALA A 19 -20.73 -61.10 26.78
N PHE A 20 -21.97 -60.89 27.14
CA PHE A 20 -22.33 -59.94 28.19
C PHE A 20 -21.94 -60.53 29.52
N LYS A 21 -21.26 -59.77 30.35
CA LYS A 21 -21.38 -59.75 31.80
C LYS A 21 -21.00 -58.42 32.35
N THR A 22 -21.93 -57.67 32.90
CA THR A 22 -21.75 -56.52 33.75
C THR A 22 -21.11 -56.89 35.06
N PRO A 23 -20.28 -56.03 35.65
CA PRO A 23 -20.60 -55.59 37.01
C PRO A 23 -20.57 -54.04 37.14
N SER A 24 -21.51 -53.58 37.91
CA SER A 24 -21.68 -52.27 38.46
C SER A 24 -20.44 -51.80 39.23
N SER A 25 -19.89 -50.67 38.88
CA SER A 25 -19.13 -49.88 39.81
C SER A 25 -19.17 -48.37 39.37
N THR A 26 -19.67 -47.61 40.27
CA THR A 26 -19.76 -46.16 40.27
C THR A 26 -18.41 -45.51 40.00
N PHE A 27 -18.25 -44.84 38.83
CA PHE A 27 -17.18 -43.88 38.61
C PHE A 27 -17.73 -42.46 38.84
N PRO A 28 -17.04 -41.63 39.59
CA PRO A 28 -17.55 -40.32 39.94
C PRO A 28 -17.51 -39.35 38.74
N SER A 29 -18.61 -38.66 38.53
CA SER A 29 -18.84 -37.61 37.49
C SER A 29 -17.82 -36.48 37.46
N PHE A 30 -16.81 -36.52 38.31
CA PHE A 30 -15.78 -35.46 38.43
C PHE A 30 -14.66 -35.53 37.37
N CYS A 31 -14.40 -36.71 36.79
CA CYS A 31 -13.34 -36.89 35.78
C CYS A 31 -13.74 -36.48 34.37
N ILE A 32 -15.03 -36.48 34.03
CA ILE A 32 -15.51 -36.12 32.68
C ILE A 32 -15.52 -34.62 32.48
N SER A 33 -15.76 -33.83 33.54
CA SER A 33 -15.71 -32.36 33.48
C SER A 33 -14.30 -31.82 33.30
N ILE A 34 -13.27 -32.50 33.83
CA ILE A 34 -11.88 -32.12 33.70
C ILE A 34 -11.34 -32.44 32.31
N LEU A 35 -11.75 -33.54 31.69
CA LEU A 35 -11.38 -33.89 30.33
C LEU A 35 -12.02 -32.94 29.29
N PHE A 36 -13.27 -32.49 29.50
CA PHE A 36 -13.93 -31.53 28.63
C PHE A 36 -13.34 -30.13 28.77
N SER A 37 -12.95 -29.70 29.99
CA SER A 37 -12.26 -28.43 30.22
C SER A 37 -10.84 -28.40 29.65
N LEU A 38 -10.11 -29.53 29.65
CA LEU A 38 -8.81 -29.67 29.02
C LEU A 38 -8.90 -29.71 27.48
N LEU A 39 -9.96 -30.32 26.91
CA LEU A 39 -10.19 -30.28 25.46
C LEU A 39 -10.66 -28.91 24.96
N CYS A 40 -11.38 -28.13 25.77
CA CYS A 40 -11.73 -26.74 25.42
C CYS A 40 -10.56 -25.78 25.55
N CYS A 41 -9.63 -26.01 26.50
CA CYS A 41 -8.43 -25.17 26.63
C CYS A 41 -7.33 -25.44 25.58
N THR A 42 -7.34 -26.65 24.96
CA THR A 42 -6.36 -26.94 23.89
C THR A 42 -6.82 -26.49 22.51
N ASN A 43 -8.11 -26.18 22.32
CA ASN A 43 -8.61 -25.66 21.05
C ASN A 43 -8.47 -24.13 20.89
N THR A 44 -8.10 -23.39 21.91
CA THR A 44 -7.89 -21.92 21.81
C THR A 44 -6.46 -21.52 21.47
N SER A 45 -5.49 -22.45 21.52
CA SER A 45 -4.10 -22.13 21.11
C SER A 45 -3.72 -22.66 19.72
N LEU A 46 -4.60 -23.38 19.01
CA LEU A 46 -4.37 -23.85 17.64
C LEU A 46 -4.87 -22.91 16.55
N TYR A 47 -5.50 -21.77 16.93
CA TYR A 47 -5.89 -20.73 15.98
C TYR A 47 -4.84 -19.62 15.79
N ALA A 48 -3.66 -19.71 16.42
CA ALA A 48 -2.61 -18.69 16.36
C ALA A 48 -1.43 -19.04 15.44
N GLN A 49 -1.48 -20.14 14.68
CA GLN A 49 -0.63 -20.36 13.50
C GLN A 49 -1.55 -20.42 12.27
N GLY A 50 -2.16 -19.27 11.95
CA GLY A 50 -2.84 -19.10 10.68
C GLY A 50 -1.79 -19.26 9.57
N SER A 51 -2.03 -20.20 8.66
CA SER A 51 -1.27 -20.26 7.41
C SER A 51 -1.24 -18.87 6.81
N ASP A 52 -0.03 -18.34 6.55
CA ASP A 52 0.15 -17.08 5.84
C ASP A 52 -0.82 -16.99 4.67
N SER A 53 -1.47 -15.85 4.51
CA SER A 53 -2.36 -15.65 3.38
C SER A 53 -1.62 -15.92 2.08
N ILE A 54 -2.31 -16.44 1.06
CA ILE A 54 -1.70 -16.78 -0.25
C ILE A 54 -0.87 -15.60 -0.77
N ILE A 55 -1.36 -14.37 -0.60
CA ILE A 55 -0.65 -13.16 -1.06
C ILE A 55 0.68 -12.95 -0.34
N VAL A 56 0.77 -13.27 0.96
CA VAL A 56 2.02 -13.18 1.73
C VAL A 56 3.04 -14.20 1.23
N GLN A 57 2.61 -15.45 1.00
CA GLN A 57 3.49 -16.50 0.47
C GLN A 57 4.06 -16.11 -0.90
N GLN A 58 3.20 -15.65 -1.81
CA GLN A 58 3.61 -15.20 -3.15
C GLN A 58 4.60 -14.03 -3.12
N LEU A 59 4.39 -13.07 -2.21
CA LEU A 59 5.29 -11.95 -2.06
C LEU A 59 6.63 -12.36 -1.42
N ARG A 60 6.63 -13.29 -0.48
CA ARG A 60 7.87 -13.88 0.06
C ARG A 60 8.69 -14.62 -1.01
N GLU A 61 8.04 -15.33 -1.92
CA GLU A 61 8.69 -15.96 -3.08
C GLU A 61 9.29 -14.92 -4.05
N GLU A 62 8.74 -13.71 -4.09
CA GLU A 62 9.31 -12.58 -4.82
C GLU A 62 10.39 -11.82 -4.02
N GLY A 63 10.67 -12.21 -2.77
CA GLY A 63 11.72 -11.65 -1.93
C GLY A 63 11.27 -10.55 -0.97
N VAL A 64 9.96 -10.38 -0.75
CA VAL A 64 9.42 -9.44 0.24
C VAL A 64 9.51 -10.06 1.63
N THR A 65 10.05 -9.31 2.57
CA THR A 65 9.99 -9.65 3.99
C THR A 65 8.67 -9.14 4.57
N PHE A 66 8.15 -9.87 5.55
CA PHE A 66 7.00 -9.47 6.36
C PHE A 66 7.36 -9.61 7.82
N SER A 67 7.12 -8.59 8.59
CA SER A 67 7.26 -8.61 10.05
C SER A 67 5.91 -8.42 10.73
N HIS A 68 5.81 -8.82 12.01
CA HIS A 68 4.56 -8.89 12.77
C HIS A 68 4.47 -7.88 13.91
N ASP A 69 5.49 -7.08 14.12
CA ASP A 69 5.62 -6.16 15.26
C ASP A 69 5.38 -4.70 14.87
N ASN A 70 4.58 -4.45 13.82
CA ASN A 70 4.39 -3.09 13.35
C ASN A 70 3.11 -2.46 13.92
N SER A 71 3.20 -1.18 14.24
CA SER A 71 2.07 -0.28 14.37
C SER A 71 1.87 0.47 13.05
N VAL A 72 0.62 0.63 12.63
CA VAL A 72 0.26 1.41 11.44
C VAL A 72 -0.86 2.36 11.80
N THR A 73 -0.62 3.66 11.59
CA THR A 73 -1.61 4.72 11.70
C THR A 73 -1.92 5.26 10.32
N LEU A 74 -3.19 5.23 9.93
CA LEU A 74 -3.64 5.80 8.66
C LEU A 74 -3.77 7.32 8.80
N LEU A 75 -3.27 8.06 7.82
CA LEU A 75 -3.34 9.52 7.73
C LEU A 75 -4.13 9.83 6.45
N MET A 76 -5.42 10.10 6.65
CA MET A 76 -6.42 10.08 5.57
C MET A 76 -6.57 11.42 4.84
N ILE A 77 -5.99 12.49 5.38
CA ILE A 77 -5.98 13.84 4.80
C ILE A 77 -4.63 14.52 4.99
N GLY A 78 -4.38 15.55 4.19
CA GLY A 78 -3.10 16.29 4.24
C GLY A 78 -2.81 16.92 5.60
N GLN A 79 -3.84 17.47 6.28
CA GLN A 79 -3.65 18.08 7.58
C GLN A 79 -3.12 17.07 8.62
N GLU A 80 -3.75 15.91 8.75
CA GLU A 80 -3.32 14.84 9.65
C GLU A 80 -1.88 14.41 9.36
N LYS A 81 -1.54 14.23 8.08
CA LYS A 81 -0.19 13.82 7.66
C LYS A 81 0.87 14.84 8.05
N PHE A 82 0.62 16.12 7.79
CA PHE A 82 1.63 17.13 8.08
C PHE A 82 1.75 17.42 9.57
N ASP A 83 0.65 17.44 10.31
CA ASP A 83 0.67 17.65 11.77
C ASP A 83 1.44 16.53 12.47
N ASP A 84 1.11 15.27 12.19
CA ASP A 84 1.77 14.10 12.78
C ASP A 84 3.26 14.03 12.37
N MET A 85 3.57 14.20 11.08
CA MET A 85 4.94 14.11 10.58
C MET A 85 5.83 15.25 11.10
N PHE A 86 5.33 16.46 11.15
CA PHE A 86 6.10 17.61 11.64
C PHE A 86 6.37 17.50 13.13
N GLU A 87 5.38 17.01 13.89
CA GLU A 87 5.58 16.75 15.31
C GLU A 87 6.63 15.67 15.56
N ALA A 88 6.59 14.57 14.79
CA ALA A 88 7.60 13.52 14.88
C ALA A 88 8.99 14.05 14.50
N ILE A 89 9.11 14.91 13.47
CA ILE A 89 10.39 15.52 13.08
C ILE A 89 10.91 16.46 14.19
N ARG A 90 10.07 17.26 14.83
CA ARG A 90 10.48 18.13 15.96
C ARG A 90 11.12 17.34 17.11
N HIS A 91 10.73 16.09 17.28
CA HIS A 91 11.27 15.21 18.32
C HIS A 91 12.43 14.31 17.85
N ALA A 92 12.87 14.44 16.60
CA ALA A 92 14.01 13.69 16.06
C ALA A 92 15.29 13.99 16.86
N LYS A 93 16.08 12.94 17.11
CA LYS A 93 17.30 13.00 17.93
C LYS A 93 18.60 12.67 17.19
N SER A 94 18.50 11.90 16.11
CA SER A 94 19.70 11.41 15.41
C SER A 94 19.66 11.66 13.91
N SER A 95 18.55 11.35 13.23
CA SER A 95 18.49 11.47 11.78
C SER A 95 17.07 11.66 11.25
N VAL A 96 16.94 12.45 10.17
CA VAL A 96 15.72 12.56 9.37
C VAL A 96 16.07 12.37 7.91
N HIS A 97 15.52 11.34 7.29
CA HIS A 97 15.71 11.03 5.89
C HIS A 97 14.40 11.20 5.12
N LEU A 98 14.43 11.95 4.02
CA LEU A 98 13.24 12.26 3.23
C LEU A 98 13.50 11.94 1.75
N GLU A 99 12.57 11.21 1.12
CA GLU A 99 12.57 10.90 -0.31
C GLU A 99 11.19 11.23 -0.86
N TYR A 100 11.12 12.19 -1.79
CA TYR A 100 9.86 12.66 -2.36
C TYR A 100 9.95 12.82 -3.88
N PHE A 101 8.83 12.66 -4.57
CA PHE A 101 8.74 13.03 -5.98
C PHE A 101 8.91 14.53 -6.17
N ASN A 102 8.29 15.35 -5.30
CA ASN A 102 8.56 16.79 -5.25
C ASN A 102 8.41 17.37 -3.84
N PHE A 103 9.18 18.43 -3.60
CA PHE A 103 8.93 19.45 -2.61
C PHE A 103 8.47 20.70 -3.36
N ARG A 104 7.26 21.17 -3.08
CA ARG A 104 6.76 22.39 -3.70
C ARG A 104 7.30 23.61 -2.93
N ASN A 105 7.68 24.66 -3.63
CA ASN A 105 8.13 25.89 -2.99
C ASN A 105 6.90 26.69 -2.49
N ASP A 106 6.28 26.24 -1.42
CA ASP A 106 5.07 26.80 -0.81
C ASP A 106 5.18 26.82 0.73
N SER A 107 4.08 27.16 1.42
CA SER A 107 4.12 27.37 2.87
C SER A 107 4.39 26.09 3.66
N ILE A 108 3.85 24.94 3.23
CA ILE A 108 4.08 23.66 3.90
C ILE A 108 5.54 23.21 3.76
N ALA A 109 6.11 23.32 2.56
CA ALA A 109 7.50 22.95 2.36
C ALA A 109 8.45 23.92 3.09
N SER A 110 8.14 25.22 3.11
CA SER A 110 8.93 26.19 3.89
C SER A 110 8.93 25.84 5.37
N LEU A 111 7.75 25.57 5.93
CA LEU A 111 7.64 25.14 7.34
C LEU A 111 8.40 23.83 7.62
N LEU A 112 8.33 22.86 6.71
CA LEU A 112 9.13 21.64 6.83
C LEU A 112 10.63 21.94 6.89
N PHE A 113 11.15 22.75 5.96
CA PHE A 113 12.58 23.07 5.93
C PHE A 113 13.03 23.90 7.14
N ASP A 114 12.18 24.77 7.68
CA ASP A 114 12.45 25.50 8.92
C ASP A 114 12.59 24.54 10.12
N ILE A 115 11.65 23.58 10.28
CA ILE A 115 11.71 22.55 11.32
C ILE A 115 12.97 21.69 11.16
N LEU A 116 13.31 21.28 9.94
CA LEU A 116 14.51 20.51 9.65
C LEU A 116 15.79 21.29 9.98
N ALA A 117 15.83 22.59 9.68
CA ALA A 117 16.96 23.45 10.02
C ALA A 117 17.15 23.62 11.54
N GLU A 118 16.07 23.68 12.30
CA GLU A 118 16.12 23.65 13.77
C GLU A 118 16.73 22.33 14.27
N ARG A 119 16.32 21.20 13.72
CA ARG A 119 16.89 19.89 14.08
C ARG A 119 18.37 19.78 13.75
N VAL A 120 18.80 20.31 12.60
CA VAL A 120 20.23 20.36 12.25
C VAL A 120 21.04 21.16 13.27
N LYS A 121 20.54 22.30 13.77
CA LYS A 121 21.19 23.07 14.84
C LYS A 121 21.37 22.29 16.14
N GLU A 122 20.49 21.32 16.39
CA GLU A 122 20.57 20.41 17.53
C GLU A 122 21.39 19.14 17.27
N GLY A 123 22.03 19.05 16.10
CA GLY A 123 22.94 17.97 15.75
C GLY A 123 22.27 16.77 15.04
N VAL A 124 21.00 16.89 14.63
CA VAL A 124 20.30 15.86 13.85
C VAL A 124 20.80 15.87 12.41
N GLU A 125 21.13 14.70 11.87
CA GLU A 125 21.53 14.55 10.47
C GLU A 125 20.31 14.56 9.56
N VAL A 126 20.20 15.53 8.64
CA VAL A 126 19.07 15.65 7.73
C VAL A 126 19.51 15.43 6.29
N ARG A 127 18.90 14.43 5.64
CA ARG A 127 19.12 14.08 4.23
C ARG A 127 17.81 14.06 3.47
N ALA A 128 17.75 14.74 2.32
CA ALA A 128 16.56 14.83 1.49
C ALA A 128 16.88 14.53 0.02
N LEU A 129 16.01 13.77 -0.61
CA LEU A 129 16.03 13.47 -2.05
C LEU A 129 14.72 13.94 -2.69
N PHE A 130 14.81 14.48 -3.90
CA PHE A 130 13.64 14.76 -4.71
C PHE A 130 13.90 14.46 -6.18
N ASP A 131 12.82 14.20 -6.92
CA ASP A 131 12.89 13.82 -8.33
C ASP A 131 12.96 15.06 -9.23
N GLY A 132 13.86 15.06 -10.20
CA GLY A 132 14.04 16.19 -11.11
C GLY A 132 12.85 16.43 -12.04
N PHE A 133 12.12 15.38 -12.47
CA PHE A 133 10.90 15.56 -13.25
C PHE A 133 9.74 16.03 -12.37
N GLY A 134 9.63 15.50 -11.16
CA GLY A 134 8.65 15.97 -10.18
C GLY A 134 8.82 17.45 -9.86
N ASN A 135 10.06 17.88 -9.71
CA ASN A 135 10.36 19.31 -9.52
C ASN A 135 10.08 20.14 -10.78
N PHE A 136 10.50 19.68 -11.96
CA PHE A 136 10.31 20.39 -13.23
C PHE A 136 8.85 20.56 -13.63
N SER A 137 8.02 19.53 -13.42
CA SER A 137 6.58 19.55 -13.77
C SER A 137 5.71 20.32 -12.79
N ASN A 138 6.27 20.75 -11.68
CA ASN A 138 5.61 21.47 -10.61
C ASN A 138 5.52 22.96 -10.96
N ASN A 139 4.37 23.60 -10.72
CA ASN A 139 4.16 25.02 -10.97
C ASN A 139 4.85 25.97 -9.95
N GLN A 140 5.35 25.43 -8.83
CA GLN A 140 6.17 26.12 -7.83
C GLN A 140 7.43 25.28 -7.51
N PRO A 141 8.37 25.12 -8.46
CA PRO A 141 9.53 24.27 -8.27
C PRO A 141 10.55 24.88 -7.31
N LEU A 142 11.31 24.04 -6.63
CA LEU A 142 12.52 24.46 -5.95
C LEU A 142 13.54 24.91 -6.99
N LYS A 143 13.88 26.21 -6.99
CA LYS A 143 14.94 26.79 -7.83
C LYS A 143 16.31 26.55 -7.21
N LYS A 144 17.37 26.73 -7.99
CA LYS A 144 18.76 26.60 -7.50
C LYS A 144 19.06 27.50 -6.28
N SER A 145 18.47 28.69 -6.21
CA SER A 145 18.61 29.61 -5.06
C SER A 145 17.96 29.01 -3.78
N HIS A 146 16.78 28.39 -3.91
CA HIS A 146 16.11 27.75 -2.78
C HIS A 146 16.91 26.55 -2.28
N ILE A 147 17.38 25.69 -3.19
CA ILE A 147 18.23 24.53 -2.84
C ILE A 147 19.53 24.99 -2.18
N LYS A 148 20.16 26.07 -2.66
CA LYS A 148 21.35 26.64 -2.05
C LYS A 148 21.06 27.10 -0.61
N HIS A 149 19.97 27.85 -0.41
CA HIS A 149 19.56 28.33 0.90
C HIS A 149 19.29 27.15 1.88
N ILE A 150 18.59 26.10 1.45
CA ILE A 150 18.34 24.91 2.26
C ILE A 150 19.66 24.22 2.67
N ARG A 151 20.63 24.16 1.75
CA ARG A 151 21.96 23.59 2.04
C ARG A 151 22.77 24.44 3.01
N GLU A 152 22.66 25.78 2.93
CA GLU A 152 23.31 26.71 3.87
C GLU A 152 22.78 26.54 5.31
N GLN A 153 21.56 25.98 5.47
CA GLN A 153 21.02 25.62 6.77
C GLN A 153 21.53 24.25 7.28
N GLY A 154 22.44 23.59 6.55
CA GLY A 154 23.03 22.28 6.92
C GLY A 154 22.25 21.07 6.46
N ILE A 155 21.16 21.24 5.73
CA ILE A 155 20.35 20.15 5.19
C ILE A 155 21.01 19.61 3.90
N GLN A 156 21.28 18.33 3.86
CA GLN A 156 21.82 17.65 2.68
C GLN A 156 20.71 17.31 1.70
N ILE A 157 20.45 18.17 0.72
CA ILE A 157 19.37 17.97 -0.26
C ILE A 157 19.93 17.76 -1.67
N PHE A 158 19.47 16.71 -2.38
CA PHE A 158 19.92 16.36 -3.73
C PHE A 158 18.74 16.00 -4.65
N GLU A 159 18.96 16.34 -5.94
CA GLU A 159 17.99 16.10 -7.01
C GLU A 159 18.33 14.82 -7.78
N TYR A 160 17.40 13.87 -7.84
CA TYR A 160 17.55 12.67 -8.65
C TYR A 160 17.23 12.96 -10.12
N LYS A 161 18.16 12.64 -11.02
CA LYS A 161 18.05 12.85 -12.47
C LYS A 161 17.49 14.24 -12.84
N PRO A 162 18.23 15.32 -12.61
CA PRO A 162 17.85 16.67 -13.06
C PRO A 162 17.49 16.70 -14.54
N ILE A 163 16.43 17.43 -14.89
CA ILE A 163 16.04 17.60 -16.30
C ILE A 163 17.04 18.52 -16.99
N ARG A 164 17.74 18.00 -17.99
CA ARG A 164 18.71 18.72 -18.81
C ARG A 164 18.39 18.55 -20.28
N PHE A 165 18.68 19.56 -21.09
CA PHE A 165 18.54 19.45 -22.55
C PHE A 165 19.63 18.51 -23.14
N PRO A 166 19.31 17.64 -24.09
CA PRO A 166 17.97 17.25 -24.59
C PRO A 166 17.26 16.28 -23.64
N TRP A 167 16.08 16.64 -23.16
CA TRP A 167 15.33 15.94 -22.12
C TRP A 167 14.60 14.65 -22.53
N ILE A 168 14.72 14.23 -23.79
CA ILE A 168 13.96 13.11 -24.38
C ILE A 168 14.09 11.81 -23.56
N ASN A 169 15.25 11.56 -22.94
CA ASN A 169 15.50 10.37 -22.13
C ASN A 169 15.17 10.53 -20.63
N ALA A 170 14.73 11.73 -20.22
CA ALA A 170 14.58 12.08 -18.81
C ALA A 170 13.18 11.85 -18.25
N VAL A 171 12.22 11.37 -19.07
CA VAL A 171 10.81 11.22 -18.68
C VAL A 171 10.55 9.93 -17.92
N PHE A 172 11.36 8.89 -18.13
CA PHE A 172 11.19 7.55 -17.55
C PHE A 172 12.15 7.27 -16.40
N ASN A 173 11.82 6.24 -15.62
CA ASN A 173 12.59 5.80 -14.44
C ASN A 173 12.72 6.93 -13.42
N ARG A 174 11.58 7.55 -13.11
CA ARG A 174 11.48 8.63 -12.13
C ARG A 174 11.26 8.06 -10.75
N ASP A 175 11.68 8.80 -9.73
CA ASP A 175 11.45 8.41 -8.35
C ASP A 175 10.13 8.96 -7.86
N HIS A 176 9.11 8.10 -7.84
CA HIS A 176 7.77 8.48 -7.43
C HIS A 176 7.44 8.06 -5.99
N ARG A 177 8.42 7.56 -5.24
CA ARG A 177 8.26 7.18 -3.83
C ARG A 177 8.11 8.40 -2.93
N LYS A 178 7.51 8.20 -1.78
CA LYS A 178 7.36 9.19 -0.71
C LYS A 178 7.68 8.50 0.59
N ILE A 179 8.91 8.65 1.04
CA ILE A 179 9.44 8.01 2.23
C ILE A 179 10.01 9.06 3.18
N VAL A 180 9.63 8.99 4.44
CA VAL A 180 10.31 9.69 5.52
C VAL A 180 10.71 8.66 6.56
N VAL A 181 11.94 8.70 7.05
CA VAL A 181 12.40 7.88 8.17
C VAL A 181 13.03 8.79 9.21
N ILE A 182 12.57 8.66 10.45
CA ILE A 182 13.00 9.46 11.59
C ILE A 182 13.65 8.54 12.62
N ASP A 183 14.92 8.79 12.94
CA ASP A 183 15.73 8.07 13.93
C ASP A 183 15.76 6.54 13.72
N GLY A 184 15.42 6.04 12.54
CA GLY A 184 15.22 4.61 12.28
C GLY A 184 14.07 3.98 13.06
N GLN A 185 13.18 4.76 13.68
CA GLN A 185 12.10 4.28 14.55
C GLN A 185 10.71 4.51 13.97
N ILE A 186 10.51 5.61 13.25
CA ILE A 186 9.24 6.02 12.65
C ILE A 186 9.46 6.16 11.15
N ALA A 187 8.54 5.65 10.37
CA ALA A 187 8.51 5.87 8.94
C ALA A 187 7.15 6.34 8.44
N TYR A 188 7.15 7.12 7.37
CA TYR A 188 5.96 7.55 6.64
C TYR A 188 6.07 7.12 5.19
N THR A 189 4.97 6.61 4.63
CA THR A 189 4.85 6.31 3.20
C THR A 189 3.41 6.47 2.71
N GLY A 190 3.22 6.67 1.41
CA GLY A 190 1.88 6.85 0.81
C GLY A 190 1.88 7.67 -0.47
N GLY A 191 0.74 8.30 -0.78
CA GLY A 191 0.54 9.04 -2.03
C GLY A 191 0.97 10.52 -1.98
N MET A 192 1.01 11.15 -0.79
CA MET A 192 1.18 12.58 -0.63
C MET A 192 2.63 13.06 -0.79
N ASN A 193 2.86 14.07 -1.61
CA ASN A 193 4.10 14.85 -1.62
C ASN A 193 4.10 15.91 -0.50
N VAL A 194 5.01 16.87 -0.57
CA VAL A 194 5.06 18.02 0.34
C VAL A 194 4.57 19.26 -0.41
N ALA A 195 3.29 19.60 -0.19
CA ALA A 195 2.66 20.74 -0.85
C ALA A 195 1.37 21.20 -0.15
N ASP A 196 1.10 22.51 -0.23
CA ASP A 196 -0.07 23.16 0.33
C ASP A 196 -1.40 22.58 -0.18
N TYR A 197 -1.44 22.10 -1.42
CA TYR A 197 -2.68 21.66 -2.05
C TYR A 197 -3.28 20.40 -1.39
N TYR A 198 -2.51 19.63 -0.64
CA TYR A 198 -3.05 18.51 0.15
C TYR A 198 -3.95 18.98 1.31
N ILE A 199 -3.82 20.25 1.71
CA ILE A 199 -4.66 20.87 2.74
C ILE A 199 -5.70 21.79 2.10
N LYS A 200 -5.24 22.67 1.21
CA LYS A 200 -6.05 23.79 0.68
C LYS A 200 -6.77 23.43 -0.63
N GLY A 201 -6.41 22.31 -1.28
CA GLY A 201 -6.85 22.01 -2.64
C GLY A 201 -6.22 22.94 -3.69
N THR A 202 -6.80 22.93 -4.89
CA THR A 202 -6.43 23.84 -5.98
C THR A 202 -7.67 24.39 -6.66
N GLU A 203 -7.55 25.56 -7.33
CA GLU A 203 -8.64 26.12 -8.12
C GLU A 203 -9.06 25.19 -9.27
N GLN A 204 -8.11 24.40 -9.82
CA GLN A 204 -8.36 23.53 -10.97
C GLN A 204 -9.20 22.31 -10.61
N VAL A 205 -8.96 21.69 -9.45
CA VAL A 205 -9.55 20.39 -9.10
C VAL A 205 -10.34 20.40 -7.80
N GLY A 206 -10.43 21.53 -7.10
CA GLY A 206 -11.09 21.63 -5.80
C GLY A 206 -10.24 21.02 -4.69
N SER A 207 -10.89 20.31 -3.75
CA SER A 207 -10.19 19.61 -2.66
C SER A 207 -9.25 18.53 -3.21
N TRP A 208 -8.16 18.28 -2.47
CA TRP A 208 -7.19 17.25 -2.83
C TRP A 208 -7.15 16.21 -1.72
N ARG A 209 -7.69 15.02 -1.99
CA ARG A 209 -7.73 13.91 -1.06
C ARG A 209 -6.68 12.87 -1.42
N ASP A 210 -5.85 12.49 -0.47
CA ASP A 210 -4.85 11.44 -0.66
C ASP A 210 -4.61 10.69 0.67
N MET A 211 -3.85 9.62 0.64
CA MET A 211 -3.60 8.73 1.76
C MET A 211 -2.10 8.63 2.05
N HIS A 212 -1.77 8.61 3.34
CA HIS A 212 -0.46 8.29 3.88
C HIS A 212 -0.61 7.33 5.06
N CYS A 213 0.46 6.69 5.47
CA CYS A 213 0.51 5.98 6.74
C CYS A 213 1.83 6.24 7.46
N ARG A 214 1.75 6.26 8.79
CA ARG A 214 2.87 6.18 9.73
C ARG A 214 3.05 4.73 10.11
N ILE A 215 4.29 4.25 10.08
CA ILE A 215 4.69 2.90 10.44
C ILE A 215 5.74 2.99 11.55
N GLU A 216 5.56 2.22 12.60
CA GLU A 216 6.55 1.98 13.65
C GLU A 216 6.71 0.46 13.80
N GLY A 217 7.93 -0.04 13.83
CA GLY A 217 8.20 -1.46 13.85
C GLY A 217 9.35 -1.85 12.92
N GLU A 218 9.49 -3.14 12.65
CA GLU A 218 10.63 -3.67 11.89
C GLU A 218 10.65 -3.20 10.43
N GLU A 219 9.47 -2.94 9.83
CA GLU A 219 9.40 -2.48 8.44
C GLU A 219 9.90 -1.04 8.22
N VAL A 220 10.12 -0.27 9.28
CA VAL A 220 10.89 0.98 9.20
C VAL A 220 12.28 0.73 8.61
N ASN A 221 12.92 -0.38 9.00
CA ASN A 221 14.23 -0.77 8.46
C ASN A 221 14.20 -1.05 6.97
N THR A 222 13.10 -1.58 6.44
CA THR A 222 12.95 -1.81 4.99
C THR A 222 12.85 -0.48 4.24
N LEU A 223 12.04 0.48 4.71
CA LEU A 223 11.96 1.82 4.13
C LEU A 223 13.28 2.57 4.23
N GLN A 224 13.98 2.44 5.36
CA GLN A 224 15.33 3.01 5.55
C GLN A 224 16.32 2.46 4.53
N ARG A 225 16.36 1.14 4.31
CA ARG A 225 17.24 0.52 3.29
C ARG A 225 16.92 1.01 1.87
N ILE A 226 15.63 1.24 1.56
CA ILE A 226 15.18 1.80 0.27
C ILE A 226 15.77 3.19 0.09
N PHE A 227 15.58 4.08 1.07
CA PHE A 227 16.15 5.42 1.06
C PHE A 227 17.67 5.40 0.90
N LEU A 228 18.39 4.62 1.70
CA LEU A 228 19.85 4.58 1.67
C LEU A 228 20.42 4.07 0.33
N ARG A 229 19.75 3.11 -0.31
CA ARG A 229 20.12 2.70 -1.68
C ARG A 229 19.94 3.82 -2.69
N MET A 230 18.85 4.58 -2.58
CA MET A 230 18.61 5.72 -3.46
C MET A 230 19.60 6.86 -3.17
N TRP A 231 19.91 7.11 -1.90
CA TRP A 231 20.94 8.07 -1.51
C TRP A 231 22.29 7.75 -2.15
N LYS A 232 22.76 6.51 -1.98
CA LYS A 232 24.01 6.04 -2.62
C LYS A 232 23.99 6.21 -4.14
N LYS A 233 22.85 5.92 -4.77
CA LYS A 233 22.67 6.05 -6.22
C LYS A 233 22.78 7.51 -6.69
N VAL A 234 22.26 8.46 -5.91
CA VAL A 234 22.22 9.89 -6.28
C VAL A 234 23.54 10.59 -5.96
N THR A 235 24.12 10.30 -4.79
CA THR A 235 25.27 11.02 -4.26
C THR A 235 26.60 10.29 -4.45
N GLY A 236 26.57 8.96 -4.61
CA GLY A 236 27.74 8.09 -4.56
C GLY A 236 28.19 7.75 -3.14
N GLU A 237 27.60 8.41 -2.13
CA GLU A 237 27.96 8.20 -0.72
C GLU A 237 27.21 6.99 -0.14
N GLU A 238 27.92 6.09 0.49
CA GLU A 238 27.36 4.96 1.23
C GLU A 238 27.22 5.30 2.71
N ILE A 239 25.97 5.36 3.17
CA ILE A 239 25.66 5.60 4.58
C ILE A 239 25.48 4.24 5.27
N THR A 240 26.25 4.01 6.33
CA THR A 240 26.21 2.79 7.14
C THR A 240 26.16 3.12 8.63
N GLY A 241 25.74 2.16 9.44
CA GLY A 241 25.75 2.27 10.90
C GLY A 241 24.38 1.97 11.52
N ASP A 242 24.42 1.32 12.67
CA ASP A 242 23.22 0.86 13.41
C ASP A 242 22.32 2.01 13.86
N LYS A 243 22.87 3.20 14.03
CA LYS A 243 22.10 4.40 14.43
C LYS A 243 20.93 4.78 13.49
N TYR A 244 20.97 4.31 12.26
CA TYR A 244 19.94 4.57 11.26
C TYR A 244 18.82 3.52 11.22
N PHE A 245 19.00 2.44 12.01
CA PHE A 245 18.08 1.33 12.00
C PHE A 245 17.47 1.09 13.38
N ARG A 246 16.25 0.58 13.37
CA ARG A 246 15.65 0.04 14.58
C ARG A 246 16.41 -1.21 14.98
N LEU A 247 16.99 -1.20 16.15
CA LEU A 247 17.61 -2.38 16.73
C LEU A 247 16.52 -3.36 17.19
N PRO A 248 16.73 -4.69 17.08
CA PRO A 248 15.81 -5.64 17.66
C PRO A 248 15.69 -5.36 19.17
N PRO A 249 14.49 -5.54 19.76
CA PRO A 249 14.34 -5.36 21.19
C PRO A 249 15.36 -6.26 21.91
N THR A 250 16.22 -5.66 22.70
CA THR A 250 17.10 -6.44 23.60
C THR A 250 16.19 -7.30 24.46
N PRO A 251 16.46 -8.62 24.60
CA PRO A 251 15.69 -9.45 25.52
C PRO A 251 15.77 -8.81 26.90
N ASP A 252 14.69 -8.16 27.30
CA ASP A 252 14.64 -7.46 28.57
C ASP A 252 14.70 -8.50 29.68
N ARG A 253 15.76 -8.49 30.49
CA ARG A 253 15.93 -9.37 31.65
C ARG A 253 14.84 -9.16 32.73
N PHE A 254 13.94 -8.19 32.49
CA PHE A 254 12.87 -7.81 33.41
C PHE A 254 11.45 -8.01 32.84
N ALA A 255 11.26 -8.79 31.78
CA ALA A 255 9.92 -9.10 31.22
C ALA A 255 9.00 -9.90 32.17
N CYS A 256 9.20 -9.83 33.48
CA CYS A 256 8.31 -10.38 34.51
C CYS A 256 7.20 -9.39 34.95
N LEU A 257 7.17 -8.19 34.41
CA LEU A 257 6.10 -7.22 34.70
C LEU A 257 5.00 -7.36 33.64
N LYS A 258 3.78 -7.64 34.13
CA LYS A 258 2.53 -7.95 33.41
C LYS A 258 2.41 -7.23 32.07
N PRO A 259 2.00 -7.95 30.99
CA PRO A 259 1.69 -7.30 29.74
C PRO A 259 0.54 -6.32 29.94
N ASP A 260 0.75 -5.07 29.55
CA ASP A 260 -0.31 -4.08 29.45
C ASP A 260 -1.32 -4.58 28.42
N THR A 261 -2.52 -4.93 28.89
CA THR A 261 -3.60 -5.50 28.08
C THR A 261 -4.23 -4.49 27.10
N THR A 262 -3.73 -3.24 27.05
CA THR A 262 -4.18 -2.20 26.10
C THR A 262 -3.34 -2.14 24.82
N ALA A 263 -2.25 -2.90 24.70
CA ALA A 263 -1.31 -2.86 23.58
C ALA A 263 -1.68 -3.85 22.45
N THR A 264 -2.86 -3.76 21.86
CA THR A 264 -3.16 -4.40 20.56
C THR A 264 -2.63 -3.59 19.35
N ALA A 265 -2.11 -2.38 19.57
CA ALA A 265 -1.70 -1.46 18.52
C ALA A 265 -0.39 -1.83 17.79
N GLY A 266 0.43 -2.73 18.31
CA GLY A 266 1.79 -2.99 17.82
C GLY A 266 2.04 -4.38 17.22
N LYS A 267 1.04 -5.07 16.65
CA LYS A 267 1.20 -6.44 16.14
C LYS A 267 0.62 -6.65 14.75
N LYS A 268 0.72 -5.63 13.89
CA LYS A 268 0.25 -5.77 12.51
C LYS A 268 1.33 -6.41 11.64
N MET A 269 0.91 -7.35 10.79
CA MET A 269 1.80 -7.90 9.76
C MET A 269 1.90 -6.88 8.61
N VAL A 270 3.10 -6.42 8.32
CA VAL A 270 3.39 -5.47 7.24
C VAL A 270 4.54 -5.99 6.40
N GLY A 271 4.49 -5.74 5.09
CA GLY A 271 5.60 -5.94 4.17
C GLY A 271 5.66 -4.79 3.16
N ILE A 272 6.85 -4.36 2.79
CA ILE A 272 7.05 -3.28 1.82
C ILE A 272 7.38 -3.87 0.45
N ILE A 273 6.50 -3.66 -0.53
CA ILE A 273 6.80 -3.97 -1.92
C ILE A 273 7.46 -2.76 -2.56
N ASN A 274 8.69 -2.95 -3.05
CA ASN A 274 9.49 -1.88 -3.65
C ASN A 274 9.84 -2.22 -5.09
N ARG A 275 9.49 -1.32 -5.99
CA ARG A 275 9.86 -1.43 -7.40
C ARG A 275 11.05 -0.52 -7.71
N GLU A 276 12.09 -1.12 -8.26
CA GLU A 276 13.24 -0.41 -8.82
C GLU A 276 13.38 -0.78 -10.31
N PRO A 277 13.29 0.19 -11.24
CA PRO A 277 13.44 -0.07 -12.67
C PRO A 277 14.76 -0.77 -12.99
N HIS A 278 14.71 -1.77 -13.85
CA HIS A 278 15.84 -2.60 -14.32
C HIS A 278 16.44 -3.57 -13.28
N THR A 279 16.16 -3.44 -12.00
CA THR A 279 16.76 -4.29 -10.95
C THR A 279 15.76 -5.21 -10.27
N SER A 280 14.55 -4.73 -10.01
CA SER A 280 13.50 -5.55 -9.41
C SER A 280 12.61 -6.22 -10.46
N LYS A 281 12.00 -7.37 -10.09
CA LYS A 281 10.86 -7.93 -10.82
C LYS A 281 9.74 -6.89 -10.87
N ALA A 282 8.73 -7.11 -11.71
CA ALA A 282 7.55 -6.24 -11.77
C ALA A 282 6.62 -6.49 -10.56
N ILE A 283 7.19 -6.41 -9.35
CA ILE A 283 6.60 -6.85 -8.09
C ILE A 283 5.24 -6.21 -7.80
N ILE A 284 5.11 -4.88 -7.95
CA ILE A 284 3.84 -4.18 -7.72
C ILE A 284 2.76 -4.64 -8.69
N ARG A 285 3.10 -4.81 -9.97
CA ARG A 285 2.16 -5.34 -10.97
C ARG A 285 1.75 -6.77 -10.64
N ASN A 286 2.69 -7.62 -10.26
CA ASN A 286 2.42 -9.02 -9.90
C ASN A 286 1.55 -9.08 -8.65
N PHE A 287 1.84 -8.26 -7.64
CA PHE A 287 1.00 -8.12 -6.45
C PHE A 287 -0.46 -7.82 -6.82
N TYR A 288 -0.73 -6.77 -7.61
CA TYR A 288 -2.10 -6.46 -8.02
C TYR A 288 -2.76 -7.60 -8.80
N LEU A 289 -2.02 -8.28 -9.68
CA LEU A 289 -2.54 -9.43 -10.43
C LEU A 289 -2.91 -10.59 -9.50
N ASN A 290 -2.06 -10.91 -8.53
CA ASN A 290 -2.27 -11.98 -7.57
C ASN A 290 -3.43 -11.63 -6.63
N ALA A 291 -3.42 -10.44 -6.03
CA ALA A 291 -4.49 -9.96 -5.16
C ALA A 291 -5.88 -10.03 -5.82
N ILE A 292 -5.99 -9.61 -7.09
CA ILE A 292 -7.25 -9.67 -7.84
C ILE A 292 -7.62 -11.10 -8.24
N ASN A 293 -6.66 -11.94 -8.62
CA ASN A 293 -6.93 -13.31 -9.03
C ASN A 293 -7.35 -14.20 -7.85
N ASP A 294 -6.79 -13.96 -6.67
CA ASP A 294 -7.00 -14.79 -5.48
C ASP A 294 -8.18 -14.31 -4.61
N ALA A 295 -8.67 -13.09 -4.86
CA ALA A 295 -9.86 -12.55 -4.20
C ALA A 295 -11.07 -13.49 -4.33
N LYS A 296 -11.77 -13.71 -3.20
CA LYS A 296 -12.92 -14.63 -3.09
C LYS A 296 -14.24 -13.90 -3.01
N ASN A 297 -14.30 -12.78 -2.28
CA ASN A 297 -15.54 -12.10 -1.94
C ASN A 297 -15.60 -10.66 -2.45
N HIS A 298 -14.61 -9.83 -2.15
CA HIS A 298 -14.71 -8.40 -2.32
C HIS A 298 -13.38 -7.73 -2.65
N ILE A 299 -13.40 -6.83 -3.61
CA ILE A 299 -12.28 -5.94 -3.95
C ILE A 299 -12.80 -4.50 -3.97
N GLN A 300 -12.18 -3.63 -3.19
CA GLN A 300 -12.37 -2.18 -3.28
C GLN A 300 -11.08 -1.51 -3.75
N LEU A 301 -11.19 -0.64 -4.73
CA LEU A 301 -10.06 0.05 -5.37
C LEU A 301 -10.32 1.55 -5.42
N VAL A 302 -9.35 2.33 -4.96
CA VAL A 302 -9.30 3.78 -5.22
C VAL A 302 -8.00 4.09 -5.95
N ASN A 303 -8.09 4.74 -7.10
CA ASN A 303 -6.89 5.13 -7.85
C ASN A 303 -7.18 6.28 -8.82
N PRO A 304 -6.38 7.37 -8.82
CA PRO A 304 -6.62 8.55 -9.67
C PRO A 304 -6.38 8.27 -11.16
N TYR A 305 -5.37 7.48 -11.46
CA TYR A 305 -4.93 7.21 -12.85
C TYR A 305 -5.20 5.76 -13.24
N PHE A 306 -6.48 5.42 -13.29
CA PHE A 306 -6.97 4.07 -13.56
C PHE A 306 -6.87 3.73 -15.07
N THR A 307 -5.63 3.79 -15.60
CA THR A 307 -5.36 3.51 -17.02
C THR A 307 -4.79 2.11 -17.22
N LEU A 308 -5.50 1.12 -16.73
CA LEU A 308 -5.11 -0.29 -16.60
C LEU A 308 -4.51 -0.91 -17.86
N ASN A 309 -3.45 -1.68 -17.69
CA ASN A 309 -2.97 -2.58 -18.73
C ASN A 309 -3.93 -3.76 -18.99
N HIS A 310 -3.73 -4.44 -20.11
CA HIS A 310 -4.61 -5.55 -20.52
C HIS A 310 -4.69 -6.69 -19.46
N LYS A 311 -3.56 -7.02 -18.78
CA LYS A 311 -3.52 -8.12 -17.81
C LYS A 311 -4.40 -7.83 -16.59
N LEU A 312 -4.29 -6.62 -16.01
CA LEU A 312 -5.12 -6.18 -14.87
C LEU A 312 -6.61 -6.07 -15.25
N LYS A 313 -6.93 -5.51 -16.43
CA LYS A 313 -8.31 -5.50 -16.93
C LYS A 313 -8.89 -6.92 -17.06
N LYS A 314 -8.09 -7.86 -17.58
CA LYS A 314 -8.50 -9.27 -17.71
C LYS A 314 -8.70 -9.92 -16.35
N ALA A 315 -7.82 -9.64 -15.37
CA ALA A 315 -7.93 -10.15 -14.01
C ALA A 315 -9.21 -9.67 -13.32
N LEU A 316 -9.52 -8.36 -13.35
CA LEU A 316 -10.75 -7.79 -12.80
C LEU A 316 -12.00 -8.39 -13.45
N LYS A 317 -12.04 -8.52 -14.78
CA LYS A 317 -13.17 -9.17 -15.47
C LYS A 317 -13.35 -10.63 -15.05
N LYS A 318 -12.25 -11.36 -14.80
CA LYS A 318 -12.31 -12.73 -14.31
C LYS A 318 -12.80 -12.79 -12.85
N ALA A 319 -12.37 -11.86 -11.98
CA ALA A 319 -12.86 -11.75 -10.62
C ALA A 319 -14.38 -11.51 -10.57
N ILE A 320 -14.88 -10.56 -11.36
CA ILE A 320 -16.32 -10.30 -11.51
C ILE A 320 -17.06 -11.57 -12.00
N LYS A 321 -16.51 -12.28 -13.00
CA LYS A 321 -17.12 -13.51 -13.51
C LYS A 321 -17.16 -14.64 -12.46
N ARG A 322 -16.22 -14.65 -11.50
CA ARG A 322 -16.23 -15.58 -10.35
C ARG A 322 -17.26 -15.21 -9.28
N GLY A 323 -17.93 -14.07 -9.39
CA GLY A 323 -18.88 -13.58 -8.39
C GLY A 323 -18.25 -12.66 -7.33
N VAL A 324 -16.95 -12.29 -7.47
CA VAL A 324 -16.31 -11.33 -6.57
C VAL A 324 -16.95 -9.94 -6.79
N LYS A 325 -17.40 -9.31 -5.70
CA LYS A 325 -17.86 -7.91 -5.73
C LYS A 325 -16.66 -7.01 -6.00
N VAL A 326 -16.67 -6.27 -7.09
CA VAL A 326 -15.59 -5.34 -7.44
C VAL A 326 -16.14 -3.92 -7.43
N GLU A 327 -15.65 -3.11 -6.50
CA GLU A 327 -15.97 -1.70 -6.35
C GLU A 327 -14.76 -0.84 -6.71
N ILE A 328 -14.98 0.19 -7.51
CA ILE A 328 -13.92 1.07 -8.01
C ILE A 328 -14.35 2.51 -7.80
N MET A 329 -13.53 3.30 -7.14
CA MET A 329 -13.71 4.73 -7.01
C MET A 329 -12.64 5.48 -7.79
N VAL A 330 -13.06 6.45 -8.58
CA VAL A 330 -12.20 7.36 -9.35
C VAL A 330 -12.72 8.79 -9.22
N SER A 331 -11.84 9.76 -9.39
CA SER A 331 -12.22 11.17 -9.35
C SER A 331 -12.91 11.63 -10.61
N LYS A 332 -13.86 12.55 -10.45
CA LYS A 332 -14.44 13.35 -11.54
C LYS A 332 -13.41 14.32 -12.13
N GLN A 333 -12.59 14.92 -11.29
CA GLN A 333 -11.51 15.85 -11.62
C GLN A 333 -10.15 15.16 -11.76
N SER A 334 -9.21 15.80 -12.44
CA SER A 334 -7.80 15.38 -12.50
C SER A 334 -6.89 16.56 -12.79
N ASP A 335 -5.68 16.47 -12.31
CA ASP A 335 -4.59 17.42 -12.54
C ASP A 335 -3.91 17.26 -13.92
N ILE A 336 -4.16 16.11 -14.61
CA ILE A 336 -3.55 15.80 -15.91
C ILE A 336 -4.65 15.79 -16.99
N PRO A 337 -4.55 16.65 -18.02
CA PRO A 337 -5.48 16.63 -19.15
C PRO A 337 -5.53 15.25 -19.85
N LEU A 338 -6.66 14.89 -20.45
CA LEU A 338 -6.94 13.62 -21.15
C LEU A 338 -6.97 12.37 -20.26
N THR A 339 -6.30 12.38 -19.11
CA THR A 339 -6.30 11.24 -18.18
C THR A 339 -7.71 10.88 -17.70
N PRO A 340 -8.59 11.83 -17.30
CA PRO A 340 -9.96 11.52 -16.88
C PRO A 340 -10.73 10.76 -17.96
N ASP A 341 -10.62 11.18 -19.22
CA ASP A 341 -11.35 10.55 -20.31
C ASP A 341 -10.92 9.09 -20.54
N CYS A 342 -9.63 8.82 -20.42
CA CYS A 342 -9.09 7.46 -20.45
C CYS A 342 -9.57 6.63 -19.25
N VAL A 343 -9.54 7.20 -18.03
CA VAL A 343 -10.01 6.55 -16.80
C VAL A 343 -11.49 6.18 -16.95
N PHE A 344 -12.34 7.13 -17.33
CA PHE A 344 -13.77 6.90 -17.48
C PHE A 344 -14.10 5.85 -18.55
N TYR A 345 -13.36 5.83 -19.65
CA TYR A 345 -13.50 4.76 -20.64
C TYR A 345 -13.19 3.38 -20.03
N ASN A 346 -12.13 3.27 -19.24
CA ASN A 346 -11.73 2.01 -18.61
C ASN A 346 -12.75 1.53 -17.57
N VAL A 347 -13.19 2.41 -16.66
CA VAL A 347 -14.15 2.02 -15.63
C VAL A 347 -15.55 1.72 -16.21
N HIS A 348 -15.99 2.45 -17.26
CA HIS A 348 -17.22 2.12 -17.97
C HIS A 348 -17.18 0.71 -18.59
N LYS A 349 -16.03 0.28 -19.14
CA LYS A 349 -15.88 -1.09 -19.66
C LYS A 349 -15.94 -2.15 -18.55
N LEU A 350 -15.52 -1.83 -17.34
CA LEU A 350 -15.61 -2.73 -16.18
C LEU A 350 -17.02 -2.71 -15.59
N MET A 351 -17.69 -1.55 -15.51
CA MET A 351 -19.08 -1.40 -15.11
C MET A 351 -20.00 -2.28 -15.98
N LYS A 352 -19.80 -2.28 -17.31
CA LYS A 352 -20.52 -3.18 -18.23
C LYS A 352 -20.28 -4.68 -17.99
N LYS A 353 -19.29 -5.03 -17.19
CA LYS A 353 -18.98 -6.42 -16.79
C LYS A 353 -19.44 -6.75 -15.38
N GLY A 354 -20.06 -5.80 -14.69
CA GLY A 354 -20.61 -5.96 -13.36
C GLY A 354 -19.80 -5.33 -12.22
N ALA A 355 -18.75 -4.54 -12.51
CA ALA A 355 -18.13 -3.74 -11.47
C ALA A 355 -19.05 -2.60 -11.02
N GLU A 356 -19.08 -2.30 -9.74
CA GLU A 356 -19.67 -1.08 -9.19
C GLU A 356 -18.65 0.04 -9.27
N VAL A 357 -19.00 1.13 -9.94
CA VAL A 357 -18.10 2.26 -10.16
C VAL A 357 -18.69 3.51 -9.53
N TRP A 358 -17.86 4.20 -8.75
CA TRP A 358 -18.18 5.42 -8.03
C TRP A 358 -17.32 6.57 -8.53
N ILE A 359 -17.93 7.69 -8.85
CA ILE A 359 -17.27 8.89 -9.36
C ILE A 359 -17.30 9.94 -8.26
N TYR A 360 -16.16 10.17 -7.62
CA TYR A 360 -15.99 11.13 -6.55
C TYR A 360 -16.06 12.56 -7.09
N GLU A 361 -16.92 13.41 -6.51
CA GLU A 361 -17.24 14.74 -7.04
C GLU A 361 -16.54 15.91 -6.36
N PRO A 362 -16.30 15.93 -5.02
CA PRO A 362 -15.84 17.15 -4.32
C PRO A 362 -14.50 17.69 -4.77
N GLY A 363 -13.66 16.86 -5.40
CA GLY A 363 -12.35 17.27 -5.83
C GLY A 363 -11.55 16.14 -6.45
N PHE A 364 -10.21 16.18 -6.28
CA PHE A 364 -9.33 15.15 -6.80
C PHE A 364 -8.98 14.11 -5.74
N HIS A 365 -9.53 12.91 -5.90
CA HIS A 365 -9.24 11.76 -5.04
C HIS A 365 -7.97 11.06 -5.54
N HIS A 366 -6.81 11.49 -5.02
CA HIS A 366 -5.49 11.03 -5.46
C HIS A 366 -4.99 9.78 -4.73
N THR A 367 -5.81 9.15 -3.91
CA THR A 367 -5.47 7.95 -3.12
C THR A 367 -5.18 6.72 -4.00
N LYS A 368 -4.22 5.90 -3.59
CA LYS A 368 -3.81 4.66 -4.27
C LYS A 368 -3.87 3.50 -3.28
N ILE A 369 -5.04 2.89 -3.16
CA ILE A 369 -5.29 1.79 -2.23
C ILE A 369 -6.07 0.66 -2.90
N ILE A 370 -5.86 -0.52 -2.39
CA ILE A 370 -6.71 -1.70 -2.64
C ILE A 370 -7.01 -2.36 -1.29
N MET A 371 -8.26 -2.77 -1.10
CA MET A 371 -8.71 -3.63 -0.01
C MET A 371 -9.25 -4.91 -0.60
N VAL A 372 -8.87 -6.07 -0.05
CA VAL A 372 -9.25 -7.38 -0.56
C VAL A 372 -9.79 -8.26 0.56
N ASP A 373 -11.01 -8.74 0.38
CA ASP A 373 -11.72 -9.70 1.23
C ASP A 373 -11.79 -9.30 2.72
N GLY A 374 -11.57 -8.02 3.06
CA GLY A 374 -11.46 -7.51 4.42
C GLY A 374 -10.22 -8.05 5.18
N GLN A 375 -9.26 -8.67 4.48
CA GLN A 375 -8.10 -9.32 5.09
C GLN A 375 -6.82 -8.49 5.03
N PHE A 376 -6.61 -7.81 3.92
CA PHE A 376 -5.43 -6.97 3.72
C PHE A 376 -5.73 -5.76 2.85
N CYS A 377 -4.89 -4.77 2.98
CA CYS A 377 -4.95 -3.54 2.19
C CYS A 377 -3.55 -3.06 1.82
N THR A 378 -3.49 -2.04 0.94
CA THR A 378 -2.22 -1.35 0.66
C THR A 378 -2.38 0.15 0.77
N VAL A 379 -1.30 0.80 1.21
CA VAL A 379 -1.12 2.25 1.13
C VAL A 379 0.25 2.51 0.51
N GLY A 380 0.33 3.36 -0.53
CA GLY A 380 1.62 3.62 -1.17
C GLY A 380 1.57 4.62 -2.30
N SER A 381 2.65 4.65 -3.08
CA SER A 381 2.85 5.62 -4.15
C SER A 381 2.32 5.18 -5.52
N ALA A 382 2.11 3.86 -5.71
CA ALA A 382 1.92 3.26 -7.03
C ALA A 382 0.53 3.47 -7.63
N ASN A 383 0.48 4.13 -8.76
CA ASN A 383 -0.72 4.23 -9.58
C ASN A 383 -0.98 2.96 -10.41
N LEU A 384 -2.24 2.74 -10.77
CA LEU A 384 -2.63 1.65 -11.67
C LEU A 384 -2.49 2.04 -13.17
N ASN A 385 -1.35 2.65 -13.50
CA ASN A 385 -1.02 3.06 -14.86
C ASN A 385 0.29 2.39 -15.35
N ALA A 386 0.62 2.61 -16.62
CA ALA A 386 1.81 2.01 -17.21
C ALA A 386 3.11 2.55 -16.59
N ARG A 387 3.14 3.83 -16.20
CA ARG A 387 4.33 4.44 -15.59
C ARG A 387 4.70 3.74 -14.30
N SER A 388 3.82 3.74 -13.31
CA SER A 388 4.07 3.14 -12.00
C SER A 388 4.33 1.64 -12.08
N LEU A 389 3.63 0.93 -12.98
CA LEU A 389 3.76 -0.53 -13.07
C LEU A 389 4.96 -1.02 -13.90
N ARG A 390 5.64 -0.14 -14.68
CA ARG A 390 6.72 -0.55 -15.60
C ARG A 390 7.98 0.30 -15.54
N TRP A 391 7.89 1.60 -15.25
CA TRP A 391 8.96 2.54 -15.51
C TRP A 391 9.54 3.19 -14.26
N ASP A 392 8.69 3.60 -13.31
CA ASP A 392 9.11 4.43 -12.20
C ASP A 392 9.47 3.61 -10.94
N TYR A 393 10.22 4.22 -10.02
CA TYR A 393 10.43 3.72 -8.68
C TYR A 393 9.17 3.98 -7.88
N GLU A 394 8.66 2.95 -7.25
CA GLU A 394 7.42 2.98 -6.48
C GLU A 394 7.53 2.07 -5.26
N GLU A 395 6.80 2.37 -4.22
CA GLU A 395 6.62 1.48 -3.08
C GLU A 395 5.17 1.48 -2.59
N ASN A 396 4.77 0.34 -2.02
CA ASN A 396 3.52 0.23 -1.28
C ASN A 396 3.76 -0.59 0.00
N ALA A 397 3.20 -0.14 1.10
CA ALA A 397 3.02 -0.96 2.29
C ALA A 397 1.84 -1.90 2.06
N VAL A 398 2.06 -3.19 2.20
CA VAL A 398 1.04 -4.24 2.24
C VAL A 398 0.77 -4.55 3.70
N ILE A 399 -0.44 -4.23 4.16
CA ILE A 399 -0.86 -4.34 5.55
C ILE A 399 -1.85 -5.49 5.64
N VAL A 400 -1.44 -6.59 6.29
CA VAL A 400 -2.27 -7.78 6.49
C VAL A 400 -2.87 -7.69 7.88
N ASP A 401 -3.93 -6.91 7.98
CA ASP A 401 -4.66 -6.63 9.22
C ASP A 401 -6.13 -6.31 8.90
N PRO A 402 -7.08 -7.14 9.36
CA PRO A 402 -8.50 -6.91 9.11
C PRO A 402 -9.02 -5.58 9.67
N HIS A 403 -8.47 -5.11 10.80
CA HIS A 403 -8.90 -3.85 11.40
C HIS A 403 -8.53 -2.66 10.51
N THR A 404 -7.26 -2.55 10.09
CA THR A 404 -6.80 -1.50 9.17
C THR A 404 -7.50 -1.57 7.82
N THR A 405 -7.75 -2.80 7.31
CA THR A 405 -8.50 -3.00 6.07
C THR A 405 -9.94 -2.49 6.21
N LYS A 406 -10.56 -2.72 7.38
CA LYS A 406 -11.90 -2.20 7.68
C LYS A 406 -11.92 -0.68 7.77
N GLU A 407 -10.94 -0.04 8.42
CA GLU A 407 -10.84 1.43 8.48
C GLU A 407 -10.83 2.06 7.08
N LEU A 408 -10.06 1.48 6.14
CA LEU A 408 -10.04 1.94 4.74
C LEU A 408 -11.35 1.63 4.01
N SER A 409 -11.98 0.49 4.29
CA SER A 409 -13.30 0.17 3.73
C SER A 409 -14.38 1.13 4.25
N ASP A 410 -14.36 1.47 5.54
CA ASP A 410 -15.28 2.46 6.13
C ASP A 410 -15.06 3.87 5.52
N MET A 411 -13.80 4.23 5.24
CA MET A 411 -13.50 5.46 4.49
C MET A 411 -14.10 5.42 3.09
N PHE A 412 -13.92 4.31 2.37
CA PHE A 412 -14.47 4.11 1.03
C PHE A 412 -16.00 4.24 1.02
N GLU A 413 -16.69 3.66 2.04
CA GLU A 413 -18.14 3.77 2.16
C GLU A 413 -18.59 5.22 2.43
N ARG A 414 -17.87 5.99 3.28
CA ARG A 414 -18.14 7.43 3.47
C ARG A 414 -17.92 8.23 2.20
N ASP A 415 -16.86 7.94 1.44
CA ASP A 415 -16.56 8.65 0.19
C ASP A 415 -17.60 8.37 -0.91
N LYS A 416 -18.40 7.29 -0.80
CA LYS A 416 -19.55 7.06 -1.68
C LYS A 416 -20.66 8.09 -1.48
N GLU A 417 -20.82 8.65 -0.28
CA GLU A 417 -21.83 9.70 -0.01
C GLU A 417 -21.55 10.95 -0.85
N ASP A 418 -20.27 11.21 -1.12
CA ASP A 418 -19.78 12.30 -1.96
C ASP A 418 -19.56 11.89 -3.44
N SER A 419 -20.08 10.74 -3.84
CA SER A 419 -19.87 10.16 -5.17
C SER A 419 -21.18 9.79 -5.82
N PHE A 420 -21.25 9.86 -7.15
CA PHE A 420 -22.36 9.24 -7.84
C PHE A 420 -21.97 7.86 -8.40
N ARG A 421 -22.92 6.94 -8.35
CA ARG A 421 -22.73 5.60 -8.95
C ARG A 421 -22.83 5.70 -10.47
N LEU A 422 -21.82 5.20 -11.17
CA LEU A 422 -21.82 5.13 -12.62
C LEU A 422 -22.73 3.99 -13.09
N THR A 423 -23.81 4.34 -13.79
CA THR A 423 -24.72 3.41 -14.47
C THR A 423 -24.66 3.66 -15.99
N GLN A 424 -25.30 2.82 -16.79
CA GLN A 424 -25.38 3.09 -18.23
C GLN A 424 -26.16 4.39 -18.50
N GLU A 425 -27.21 4.65 -17.73
CA GLU A 425 -28.00 5.87 -17.86
C GLU A 425 -27.18 7.11 -17.50
N SER A 426 -26.55 7.14 -16.30
CA SER A 426 -25.68 8.26 -15.90
C SER A 426 -24.52 8.46 -16.86
N TRP A 427 -23.94 7.37 -17.42
CA TRP A 427 -22.91 7.45 -18.44
C TRP A 427 -23.40 8.17 -19.70
N ASP A 428 -24.59 7.83 -20.20
CA ASP A 428 -25.12 8.38 -21.44
C ASP A 428 -25.54 9.83 -21.27
N GLN A 429 -26.03 10.23 -20.09
CA GLN A 429 -26.33 11.62 -19.74
C GLN A 429 -25.05 12.47 -19.55
N TRP A 430 -24.03 11.92 -18.87
CA TRP A 430 -22.84 12.67 -18.50
C TRP A 430 -21.83 12.81 -19.64
N ARG A 431 -21.71 11.78 -20.53
CA ARG A 431 -20.65 11.72 -21.54
C ARG A 431 -21.19 11.90 -22.94
N THR A 432 -20.88 13.06 -23.55
CA THR A 432 -21.22 13.33 -24.95
C THR A 432 -20.54 12.32 -25.90
N PRO A 433 -21.04 12.10 -27.13
CA PRO A 433 -20.37 11.25 -28.13
C PRO A 433 -18.92 11.63 -28.37
N TRP A 434 -18.61 12.92 -28.39
CA TRP A 434 -17.24 13.42 -28.53
C TRP A 434 -16.34 13.00 -27.35
N LYS A 435 -16.79 13.18 -26.12
CA LYS A 435 -16.05 12.74 -24.93
C LYS A 435 -15.87 11.22 -24.87
N LYS A 436 -16.84 10.44 -25.36
CA LYS A 436 -16.73 8.99 -25.51
C LYS A 436 -15.63 8.62 -26.51
N PHE A 437 -15.56 9.32 -27.65
CA PHE A 437 -14.51 9.16 -28.64
C PHE A 437 -13.12 9.54 -28.10
N VAL A 438 -13.00 10.70 -27.44
CA VAL A 438 -11.75 11.14 -26.79
C VAL A 438 -11.27 10.10 -25.78
N GLY A 439 -12.16 9.55 -24.96
CA GLY A 439 -11.81 8.49 -24.00
C GLY A 439 -11.31 7.20 -24.68
N TRP A 440 -11.93 6.80 -25.77
CA TRP A 440 -11.46 5.67 -26.57
C TRP A 440 -10.06 5.95 -27.15
N PHE A 441 -9.86 7.13 -27.74
CA PHE A 441 -8.58 7.52 -28.31
C PHE A 441 -7.47 7.61 -27.24
N ALA A 442 -7.77 8.28 -26.11
CA ALA A 442 -6.85 8.37 -24.96
C ALA A 442 -6.48 6.98 -24.41
N HIS A 443 -7.43 6.02 -24.46
CA HIS A 443 -7.15 4.64 -24.06
C HIS A 443 -6.10 3.95 -24.97
N LEU A 444 -6.01 4.29 -26.25
CA LEU A 444 -4.95 3.78 -27.12
C LEU A 444 -3.56 4.27 -26.69
N LEU A 445 -3.50 5.45 -26.07
CA LEU A 445 -2.28 6.05 -25.54
C LEU A 445 -1.95 5.57 -24.11
N SER A 446 -2.81 4.75 -23.49
CA SER A 446 -2.63 4.28 -22.10
C SER A 446 -1.29 3.58 -21.80
N PRO A 447 -0.53 2.99 -22.75
CA PRO A 447 0.81 2.49 -22.47
C PRO A 447 1.84 3.58 -22.15
N PHE A 448 1.52 4.85 -22.43
CA PHE A 448 2.38 6.02 -22.23
C PHE A 448 1.86 6.97 -21.15
N LEU A 449 0.62 6.76 -20.66
CA LEU A 449 -0.07 7.53 -19.61
C LEU A 449 0.19 6.97 -18.21
#